data_ac55977a09acdef2bac9342e5297a261
#
_entry.id   ac55977a09acdef2bac9342e5297a261
#
_cell.length_a   1.000
_cell.length_b   1.000
_cell.length_c   1.000
_cell.angle_alpha   90.00
_cell.angle_beta   90.00
_cell.angle_gamma   90.00
#
_symmetry.space_group_name_H-M   'P 1'
#
loop_
_entity.id
_entity.type
_entity.pdbx_description
1 polymer ?
#
loop_
_entity_poly.entity_id
_entity_poly.type
_entity_poly.pdbx_seq_one_letter_code
_entity_poly.pdbx_strand_id
1 'polypeptide(L)'
;MFEAAYRALLRTGELKRRVAAAYALLESCRVCPRECGVNRQRDERGACRTGRQAVVCSAHPHFGEESPLVGHGGSGTIFLTWCNLRCIYCQNAEISQGGEGRPMTPEQIAGLMLALEQRGCHNINFVSPTHVVPQLLAAIAIAAEAGLSVPLVYNSGGYDSLETLRLLDGVFDIYMPDMKYADAAIAKELSGIDNYPAVNQAAVKEMHRQVGDLLLDERGVAQRGLLVRHLVLPGGLAGSAEVFRFLAAEVSPHTYLNVMDQYRPCHRAYARPPLDRRLTRDEYQRAVEAALAVGLNRLDDRQRRVMVLRWF
;
A
#
# COMPACT_ATOMS: atom_id res chain seq x y z
N MET A 1 23.84 -10.09 -5.44
CA MET A 1 23.76 -8.93 -4.51
C MET A 1 22.56 -8.10 -4.92
N PHE A 2 21.67 -7.74 -4.01
CA PHE A 2 20.49 -6.91 -4.30
C PHE A 2 20.91 -5.49 -4.69
N GLU A 3 20.27 -4.93 -5.70
CA GLU A 3 20.35 -3.51 -6.06
C GLU A 3 18.91 -2.98 -6.19
N ALA A 4 18.62 -1.89 -5.47
CA ALA A 4 17.31 -1.25 -5.52
C ALA A 4 17.01 -0.69 -6.93
N ALA A 5 15.79 -0.93 -7.42
CA ALA A 5 15.42 -0.68 -8.81
C ALA A 5 15.61 0.78 -9.25
N TYR A 6 15.28 1.75 -8.38
CA TYR A 6 15.42 3.19 -8.65
C TYR A 6 16.86 3.61 -8.98
N ARG A 7 17.89 2.86 -8.56
CA ARG A 7 19.29 3.20 -8.85
C ARG A 7 19.62 3.11 -10.33
N ALA A 8 19.01 2.17 -11.05
CA ALA A 8 19.15 2.08 -12.51
C ALA A 8 18.54 3.30 -13.21
N LEU A 9 17.35 3.74 -12.75
CA LEU A 9 16.70 4.94 -13.28
C LEU A 9 17.47 6.24 -12.96
N LEU A 10 18.13 6.29 -11.80
CA LEU A 10 19.01 7.41 -11.45
C LEU A 10 20.17 7.52 -12.43
N ARG A 11 20.90 6.42 -12.68
CA ARG A 11 22.08 6.41 -13.60
C ARG A 11 21.74 6.85 -15.02
N THR A 12 20.52 6.56 -15.49
CA THR A 12 20.08 6.94 -16.85
C THR A 12 19.42 8.32 -16.92
N GLY A 13 19.25 9.00 -15.78
CA GLY A 13 18.48 10.26 -15.69
C GLY A 13 16.98 10.11 -15.85
N GLU A 14 16.48 8.88 -16.00
CA GLU A 14 15.05 8.58 -16.15
C GLU A 14 14.23 8.98 -14.94
N LEU A 15 14.78 8.79 -13.72
CA LEU A 15 14.11 9.14 -12.47
C LEU A 15 13.72 10.63 -12.45
N LYS A 16 14.62 11.51 -12.88
CA LYS A 16 14.37 12.96 -12.98
C LYS A 16 13.27 13.31 -14.00
N ARG A 17 13.24 12.61 -15.13
CA ARG A 17 12.18 12.78 -16.13
C ARG A 17 10.81 12.39 -15.57
N ARG A 18 10.73 11.31 -14.81
CA ARG A 18 9.50 10.85 -14.17
C ARG A 18 9.01 11.77 -13.07
N VAL A 19 9.92 12.39 -12.31
CA VAL A 19 9.57 13.47 -11.36
C VAL A 19 8.83 14.59 -12.09
N ALA A 20 9.40 15.10 -13.20
CA ALA A 20 8.76 16.17 -13.97
C ALA A 20 7.39 15.76 -14.52
N ALA A 21 7.28 14.55 -15.09
CA ALA A 21 6.01 14.01 -15.60
C ALA A 21 4.96 13.86 -14.49
N ALA A 22 5.35 13.39 -13.30
CA ALA A 22 4.45 13.24 -12.17
C ALA A 22 3.96 14.60 -11.63
N TYR A 23 4.82 15.61 -11.57
CA TYR A 23 4.41 16.96 -11.17
C TYR A 23 3.44 17.61 -12.18
N ALA A 24 3.57 17.31 -13.48
CA ALA A 24 2.61 17.78 -14.48
C ALA A 24 1.18 17.27 -14.22
N LEU A 25 1.03 16.08 -13.61
CA LEU A 25 -0.29 15.55 -13.20
C LEU A 25 -0.98 16.41 -12.13
N LEU A 26 -0.25 17.30 -11.44
CA LEU A 26 -0.81 18.18 -10.40
C LEU A 26 -1.48 19.44 -10.96
N GLU A 27 -1.21 19.83 -12.22
CA GLU A 27 -1.80 21.04 -12.84
C GLU A 27 -3.32 20.90 -13.01
N SER A 28 -3.76 19.69 -13.35
CA SER A 28 -5.16 19.25 -13.34
C SER A 28 -5.17 17.87 -12.71
N CYS A 29 -5.31 17.78 -11.40
CA CYS A 29 -4.97 16.62 -10.61
C CYS A 29 -5.64 15.34 -11.07
N ARG A 30 -4.83 14.41 -11.63
CA ARG A 30 -5.20 13.04 -11.99
C ARG A 30 -4.20 11.99 -11.46
N VAL A 31 -3.51 12.32 -10.36
CA VAL A 31 -2.54 11.43 -9.70
C VAL A 31 -3.17 10.12 -9.23
N CYS A 32 -4.46 10.14 -8.89
CA CYS A 32 -5.20 8.95 -8.48
C CYS A 32 -6.54 8.87 -9.22
N PRO A 33 -7.25 7.72 -9.18
CA PRO A 33 -8.49 7.52 -9.94
C PRO A 33 -9.67 8.40 -9.51
N ARG A 34 -9.48 9.29 -8.53
CA ARG A 34 -10.45 10.34 -8.20
C ARG A 34 -10.50 11.45 -9.27
N GLU A 35 -9.41 11.66 -9.98
CA GLU A 35 -9.30 12.66 -11.08
C GLU A 35 -9.98 13.99 -10.75
N CYS A 36 -9.60 14.58 -9.62
CA CYS A 36 -10.29 15.77 -9.06
C CYS A 36 -10.19 17.00 -9.94
N GLY A 37 -9.23 17.07 -10.88
CA GLY A 37 -9.03 18.20 -11.79
C GLY A 37 -8.54 19.50 -11.15
N VAL A 38 -8.37 19.57 -9.84
CA VAL A 38 -7.88 20.77 -9.13
C VAL A 38 -6.40 21.02 -9.43
N ASN A 39 -5.95 22.27 -9.41
CA ASN A 39 -4.55 22.63 -9.60
C ASN A 39 -3.79 22.61 -8.26
N ARG A 40 -3.20 21.46 -7.96
CA ARG A 40 -2.44 21.28 -6.72
C ARG A 40 -1.09 22.01 -6.71
N GLN A 41 -0.56 22.42 -7.85
CA GLN A 41 0.63 23.28 -7.90
C GLN A 41 0.34 24.68 -7.32
N ARG A 42 -0.94 25.12 -7.40
CA ARG A 42 -1.44 26.34 -6.75
C ARG A 42 -2.03 26.08 -5.36
N ASP A 43 -1.74 24.92 -4.76
CA ASP A 43 -2.24 24.44 -3.46
C ASP A 43 -3.78 24.24 -3.39
N GLU A 44 -4.46 24.14 -4.53
CA GLU A 44 -5.87 23.73 -4.56
C GLU A 44 -6.01 22.28 -4.06
N ARG A 45 -7.10 21.98 -3.36
CA ARG A 45 -7.26 20.68 -2.69
C ARG A 45 -8.51 19.96 -3.19
N GLY A 46 -8.30 18.74 -3.66
CA GLY A 46 -9.38 17.85 -4.09
C GLY A 46 -9.85 16.89 -2.99
N ALA A 47 -10.36 15.73 -3.37
CA ALA A 47 -10.93 14.74 -2.47
C ALA A 47 -9.96 14.26 -1.35
N CYS A 48 -8.68 14.14 -1.63
CA CYS A 48 -7.66 13.76 -0.65
C CYS A 48 -7.20 14.91 0.26
N ARG A 49 -7.70 16.13 0.09
CA ARG A 49 -7.32 17.34 0.86
C ARG A 49 -5.84 17.70 0.85
N THR A 50 -5.04 17.08 -0.03
CA THR A 50 -3.61 17.37 -0.17
C THR A 50 -3.39 18.43 -1.24
N GLY A 51 -2.62 19.46 -0.91
CA GLY A 51 -2.21 20.51 -1.83
C GLY A 51 -0.85 20.21 -2.49
N ARG A 52 0.01 21.24 -2.58
CA ARG A 52 1.31 21.13 -3.24
C ARG A 52 2.31 20.23 -2.52
N GLN A 53 2.35 20.29 -1.19
CA GLN A 53 3.27 19.50 -0.36
C GLN A 53 2.61 18.21 0.15
N ALA A 54 3.42 17.17 0.33
CA ALA A 54 3.01 16.00 1.08
C ALA A 54 2.94 16.34 2.57
N VAL A 55 2.01 15.71 3.29
CA VAL A 55 1.93 15.83 4.75
C VAL A 55 2.35 14.49 5.36
N VAL A 56 3.29 14.55 6.31
CA VAL A 56 3.82 13.37 7.01
C VAL A 56 3.39 13.41 8.46
N CYS A 57 2.78 12.34 8.93
CA CYS A 57 2.40 12.18 10.34
C CYS A 57 3.61 11.74 11.17
N SER A 58 4.26 10.64 10.77
CA SER A 58 5.40 10.08 11.51
C SER A 58 6.33 9.28 10.60
N ALA A 59 7.57 9.07 11.07
CA ALA A 59 8.57 8.22 10.42
C ALA A 59 9.40 7.50 11.48
N HIS A 60 9.37 6.16 11.51
CA HIS A 60 10.09 5.36 12.50
C HIS A 60 10.26 3.90 12.02
N PRO A 61 11.25 3.16 12.56
CA PRO A 61 11.30 1.69 12.41
C PRO A 61 10.02 1.09 12.96
N HIS A 62 9.30 0.32 12.15
CA HIS A 62 8.03 -0.30 12.50
C HIS A 62 8.16 -1.82 12.48
N PHE A 63 7.72 -2.47 13.57
CA PHE A 63 7.81 -3.92 13.75
C PHE A 63 6.46 -4.63 13.66
N GLY A 64 5.41 -3.89 13.33
CA GLY A 64 4.04 -4.39 13.16
C GLY A 64 3.64 -4.69 11.72
N GLU A 65 4.53 -4.48 10.74
CA GLU A 65 4.29 -4.80 9.33
C GLU A 65 4.31 -6.32 9.07
N GLU A 66 4.09 -6.73 7.85
CA GLU A 66 4.19 -8.11 7.39
C GLU A 66 5.58 -8.68 7.64
N SER A 67 5.63 -9.96 8.05
CA SER A 67 6.86 -10.64 8.47
C SER A 67 8.04 -10.45 7.51
N PRO A 68 7.88 -10.53 6.17
CA PRO A 68 8.99 -10.34 5.25
C PRO A 68 9.55 -8.92 5.20
N LEU A 69 8.82 -7.91 5.68
CA LEU A 69 9.29 -6.52 5.65
C LEU A 69 10.04 -6.14 6.93
N VAL A 70 9.79 -6.84 8.02
CA VAL A 70 10.25 -6.45 9.36
C VAL A 70 11.68 -6.89 9.62
N GLY A 71 12.02 -8.15 9.36
CA GLY A 71 13.33 -8.71 9.75
C GLY A 71 13.69 -8.37 11.20
N HIS A 72 14.98 -8.10 11.47
CA HIS A 72 15.46 -7.67 12.79
C HIS A 72 15.59 -6.15 12.94
N GLY A 73 15.75 -5.41 11.82
CA GLY A 73 15.90 -3.93 11.81
C GLY A 73 14.60 -3.17 11.68
N GLY A 74 13.49 -3.85 11.42
CA GLY A 74 12.18 -3.25 11.18
C GLY A 74 12.01 -2.70 9.77
N SER A 75 10.77 -2.39 9.42
CA SER A 75 10.40 -1.62 8.22
C SER A 75 10.52 -0.13 8.52
N GLY A 76 11.27 0.62 7.70
CA GLY A 76 11.41 2.07 7.84
C GLY A 76 10.15 2.77 7.35
N THR A 77 9.14 2.87 8.20
CA THR A 77 7.80 3.27 7.81
C THR A 77 7.59 4.77 7.92
N ILE A 78 7.13 5.39 6.83
CA ILE A 78 6.74 6.80 6.73
C ILE A 78 5.22 6.86 6.56
N PHE A 79 4.51 7.31 7.59
CA PHE A 79 3.06 7.46 7.58
C PHE A 79 2.68 8.79 6.94
N LEU A 80 2.06 8.70 5.76
CA LEU A 80 1.57 9.85 5.02
C LEU A 80 0.17 10.22 5.49
N THR A 81 -0.08 11.52 5.60
CA THR A 81 -1.36 12.06 6.03
C THR A 81 -2.29 12.23 4.85
N TRP A 82 -3.58 12.12 5.11
CA TRP A 82 -4.66 12.05 4.14
C TRP A 82 -4.69 10.71 3.38
N CYS A 83 -5.73 10.51 2.61
CA CYS A 83 -5.93 9.32 1.79
C CYS A 83 -6.92 9.64 0.66
N ASN A 84 -6.80 8.95 -0.45
CA ASN A 84 -7.77 9.02 -1.54
C ASN A 84 -9.03 8.15 -1.29
N LEU A 85 -9.04 7.34 -0.23
CA LEU A 85 -10.19 6.59 0.28
C LEU A 85 -10.82 7.28 1.51
N ARG A 86 -12.07 6.91 1.84
CA ARG A 86 -12.85 7.45 2.97
C ARG A 86 -13.45 6.32 3.81
N CYS A 87 -12.65 5.28 4.07
CA CYS A 87 -13.12 4.09 4.78
C CYS A 87 -13.74 4.44 6.13
N ILE A 88 -14.99 4.03 6.35
CA ILE A 88 -15.72 4.31 7.61
C ILE A 88 -15.16 3.53 8.80
N TYR A 89 -14.36 2.49 8.55
CA TYR A 89 -13.70 1.65 9.55
C TYR A 89 -12.18 1.88 9.60
N CYS A 90 -11.69 3.03 9.14
CA CYS A 90 -10.25 3.30 9.10
C CYS A 90 -9.65 3.32 10.50
N GLN A 91 -8.67 2.47 10.76
CA GLN A 91 -7.97 2.41 12.06
C GLN A 91 -7.07 3.63 12.29
N ASN A 92 -6.67 4.31 11.19
CA ASN A 92 -5.83 5.50 11.19
C ASN A 92 -6.65 6.73 10.75
N ALA A 93 -7.89 6.87 11.21
CA ALA A 93 -8.80 7.93 10.74
C ALA A 93 -8.29 9.34 11.08
N GLU A 94 -7.62 9.53 12.22
CA GLU A 94 -6.99 10.80 12.63
C GLU A 94 -5.94 11.24 11.60
N ILE A 95 -5.14 10.31 11.08
CA ILE A 95 -4.13 10.58 10.04
C ILE A 95 -4.81 10.72 8.67
N SER A 96 -5.59 9.72 8.26
CA SER A 96 -6.09 9.59 6.88
C SER A 96 -7.26 10.50 6.54
N GLN A 97 -8.02 10.97 7.54
CA GLN A 97 -9.21 11.81 7.36
C GLN A 97 -9.20 13.06 8.27
N GLY A 98 -8.52 13.00 9.41
CA GLY A 98 -8.35 14.12 10.36
C GLY A 98 -7.24 15.08 9.96
N GLY A 99 -6.23 14.61 9.22
CA GLY A 99 -5.16 15.47 8.71
C GLY A 99 -4.01 15.68 9.69
N GLU A 100 -3.85 14.79 10.66
CA GLU A 100 -2.76 14.86 11.63
C GLU A 100 -1.40 14.69 10.92
N GLY A 101 -0.48 15.63 11.14
CA GLY A 101 0.84 15.64 10.54
C GLY A 101 1.30 17.04 10.16
N ARG A 102 2.45 17.13 9.49
CA ARG A 102 3.03 18.41 9.04
C ARG A 102 3.40 18.35 7.55
N PRO A 103 3.22 19.45 6.80
CA PRO A 103 3.74 19.55 5.44
C PRO A 103 5.26 19.39 5.42
N MET A 104 5.76 18.62 4.44
CA MET A 104 7.21 18.41 4.26
C MET A 104 7.59 18.58 2.79
N THR A 105 8.80 19.15 2.59
CA THR A 105 9.41 19.23 1.27
C THR A 105 9.99 17.87 0.86
N PRO A 106 10.26 17.63 -0.44
CA PRO A 106 10.93 16.42 -0.89
C PRO A 106 12.28 16.18 -0.20
N GLU A 107 13.05 17.23 0.07
CA GLU A 107 14.35 17.18 0.76
C GLU A 107 14.18 16.67 2.20
N GLN A 108 13.15 17.13 2.89
CA GLN A 108 12.86 16.69 4.26
C GLN A 108 12.43 15.22 4.29
N ILE A 109 11.62 14.78 3.32
CA ILE A 109 11.22 13.36 3.19
C ILE A 109 12.45 12.50 2.86
N ALA A 110 13.31 12.95 1.94
CA ALA A 110 14.58 12.26 1.63
C ALA A 110 15.47 12.11 2.87
N GLY A 111 15.56 13.15 3.71
CA GLY A 111 16.26 13.07 4.99
C GLY A 111 15.69 12.01 5.94
N LEU A 112 14.37 11.86 5.99
CA LEU A 112 13.72 10.78 6.77
C LEU A 112 14.08 9.40 6.22
N MET A 113 14.09 9.22 4.89
CA MET A 113 14.45 7.94 4.25
C MET A 113 15.86 7.52 4.61
N LEU A 114 16.83 8.43 4.48
CA LEU A 114 18.24 8.19 4.82
C LEU A 114 18.43 7.89 6.31
N ALA A 115 17.76 8.64 7.18
CA ALA A 115 17.82 8.40 8.62
C ALA A 115 17.25 7.02 9.02
N LEU A 116 16.18 6.54 8.36
CA LEU A 116 15.64 5.20 8.59
C LEU A 116 16.59 4.10 8.12
N GLU A 117 17.23 4.26 6.95
CA GLU A 117 18.26 3.33 6.48
C GLU A 117 19.46 3.29 7.45
N GLN A 118 19.96 4.45 7.91
CA GLN A 118 21.06 4.55 8.89
C GLN A 118 20.70 3.86 10.22
N ARG A 119 19.42 3.79 10.59
CA ARG A 119 18.94 3.05 11.78
C ARG A 119 18.83 1.55 11.55
N GLY A 120 19.21 1.04 10.38
CA GLY A 120 19.24 -0.38 10.05
C GLY A 120 17.91 -0.94 9.54
N CYS A 121 16.95 -0.09 9.14
CA CYS A 121 15.71 -0.57 8.52
C CYS A 121 15.98 -1.29 7.20
N HIS A 122 15.26 -2.39 6.96
CA HIS A 122 15.47 -3.22 5.77
C HIS A 122 14.88 -2.66 4.49
N ASN A 123 13.98 -1.70 4.59
CA ASN A 123 13.29 -1.04 3.49
C ASN A 123 12.79 0.34 3.93
N ILE A 124 12.34 1.16 2.97
CA ILE A 124 11.53 2.36 3.23
C ILE A 124 10.10 2.09 2.76
N ASN A 125 9.16 2.12 3.70
CA ASN A 125 7.76 1.80 3.49
C ASN A 125 6.90 3.06 3.56
N PHE A 126 6.30 3.45 2.44
CA PHE A 126 5.40 4.60 2.37
C PHE A 126 3.95 4.15 2.54
N VAL A 127 3.33 4.52 3.65
CA VAL A 127 1.93 4.18 3.96
C VAL A 127 0.99 5.22 3.39
N SER A 128 0.03 4.77 2.56
CA SER A 128 -0.94 5.58 1.82
C SER A 128 -0.30 6.57 0.82
N PRO A 129 0.60 6.14 -0.07
CA PRO A 129 1.39 7.01 -0.94
C PRO A 129 0.63 7.56 -2.15
N THR A 130 -0.49 6.95 -2.55
CA THR A 130 -1.17 7.13 -3.84
C THR A 130 -1.37 8.60 -4.24
N HIS A 131 -1.77 9.44 -3.29
CA HIS A 131 -2.14 10.83 -3.56
C HIS A 131 -0.95 11.81 -3.53
N VAL A 132 0.25 11.34 -3.17
CA VAL A 132 1.49 12.15 -3.05
C VAL A 132 2.66 11.59 -3.86
N VAL A 133 2.38 10.75 -4.84
CA VAL A 133 3.41 10.15 -5.73
C VAL A 133 4.37 11.19 -6.31
N PRO A 134 3.94 12.38 -6.82
CA PRO A 134 4.89 13.35 -7.36
C PRO A 134 5.93 13.81 -6.33
N GLN A 135 5.50 14.08 -5.10
CA GLN A 135 6.38 14.51 -4.02
C GLN A 135 7.32 13.39 -3.57
N LEU A 136 6.82 12.13 -3.55
CA LEU A 136 7.64 10.98 -3.20
C LEU A 136 8.68 10.68 -4.27
N LEU A 137 8.35 10.76 -5.56
CA LEU A 137 9.32 10.60 -6.65
C LEU A 137 10.47 11.62 -6.54
N ALA A 138 10.15 12.88 -6.21
CA ALA A 138 11.17 13.89 -5.98
C ALA A 138 12.04 13.57 -4.76
N ALA A 139 11.43 13.13 -3.65
CA ALA A 139 12.18 12.73 -2.45
C ALA A 139 13.06 11.50 -2.71
N ILE A 140 12.55 10.50 -3.45
CA ILE A 140 13.31 9.31 -3.84
C ILE A 140 14.50 9.68 -4.71
N ALA A 141 14.36 10.61 -5.67
CA ALA A 141 15.46 11.07 -6.51
C ALA A 141 16.57 11.69 -5.66
N ILE A 142 16.23 12.58 -4.72
CA ILE A 142 17.18 13.23 -3.81
C ILE A 142 17.87 12.19 -2.89
N ALA A 143 17.10 11.28 -2.30
CA ALA A 143 17.65 10.25 -1.43
C ALA A 143 18.57 9.28 -2.17
N ALA A 144 18.22 8.92 -3.42
CA ALA A 144 19.02 8.05 -4.28
C ALA A 144 20.37 8.70 -4.66
N GLU A 145 20.37 10.02 -4.99
CA GLU A 145 21.58 10.81 -5.22
C GLU A 145 22.47 10.88 -3.96
N ALA A 146 21.86 10.93 -2.78
CA ALA A 146 22.54 10.90 -1.49
C ALA A 146 22.98 9.50 -1.02
N GLY A 147 22.75 8.45 -1.81
CA GLY A 147 23.28 7.11 -1.56
C GLY A 147 22.29 6.09 -0.99
N LEU A 148 21.00 6.40 -0.86
CA LEU A 148 19.99 5.42 -0.44
C LEU A 148 20.12 4.11 -1.23
N SER A 149 20.03 2.96 -0.56
CA SER A 149 20.32 1.66 -1.17
C SER A 149 19.29 0.56 -0.87
N VAL A 150 18.44 0.75 0.14
CA VAL A 150 17.42 -0.24 0.56
C VAL A 150 16.21 -0.26 -0.37
N PRO A 151 15.46 -1.40 -0.44
CA PRO A 151 14.22 -1.50 -1.20
C PRO A 151 13.18 -0.46 -0.78
N LEU A 152 12.35 -0.03 -1.74
CA LEU A 152 11.20 0.83 -1.49
C LEU A 152 9.91 0.03 -1.53
N VAL A 153 9.02 0.25 -0.55
CA VAL A 153 7.71 -0.38 -0.43
C VAL A 153 6.61 0.64 -0.68
N TYR A 154 5.73 0.33 -1.62
CA TYR A 154 4.52 1.10 -1.93
C TYR A 154 3.31 0.48 -1.25
N ASN A 155 2.95 0.96 -0.04
CA ASN A 155 1.88 0.43 0.79
C ASN A 155 0.60 1.23 0.59
N SER A 156 -0.24 0.81 -0.34
CA SER A 156 -1.41 1.56 -0.79
C SER A 156 -2.74 0.90 -0.41
N GLY A 157 -3.81 1.70 -0.43
CA GLY A 157 -5.17 1.20 -0.32
C GLY A 157 -5.67 0.46 -1.57
N GLY A 158 -4.82 0.30 -2.59
CA GLY A 158 -5.12 -0.41 -3.83
C GLY A 158 -6.04 0.36 -4.80
N TYR A 159 -6.28 1.66 -4.56
CA TYR A 159 -7.04 2.52 -5.45
C TYR A 159 -6.09 3.47 -6.18
N ASP A 160 -5.35 2.90 -7.13
CA ASP A 160 -4.21 3.52 -7.80
C ASP A 160 -4.45 3.70 -9.31
N SER A 161 -4.01 4.85 -9.87
CA SER A 161 -4.11 5.14 -11.29
C SER A 161 -3.06 4.38 -12.09
N LEU A 162 -3.43 3.74 -13.20
CA LEU A 162 -2.49 3.07 -14.10
C LEU A 162 -1.48 4.05 -14.71
N GLU A 163 -1.88 5.30 -15.01
CA GLU A 163 -0.98 6.35 -15.50
C GLU A 163 0.12 6.61 -14.46
N THR A 164 -0.26 6.76 -13.21
CA THR A 164 0.69 6.98 -12.11
C THR A 164 1.54 5.75 -11.83
N LEU A 165 0.98 4.54 -11.81
CA LEU A 165 1.74 3.31 -11.61
C LEU A 165 2.81 3.10 -12.68
N ARG A 166 2.55 3.45 -13.94
CA ARG A 166 3.56 3.37 -15.01
C ARG A 166 4.74 4.31 -14.77
N LEU A 167 4.53 5.45 -14.12
CA LEU A 167 5.64 6.33 -13.70
C LEU A 167 6.48 5.71 -12.58
N LEU A 168 5.94 4.74 -11.85
CA LEU A 168 6.60 4.04 -10.75
C LEU A 168 7.34 2.76 -11.19
N ASP A 169 7.22 2.33 -12.46
CA ASP A 169 7.88 1.14 -12.98
C ASP A 169 9.42 1.24 -12.84
N GLY A 170 10.02 0.32 -12.09
CA GLY A 170 11.44 0.36 -11.74
C GLY A 170 11.83 1.39 -10.66
N VAL A 171 10.85 2.02 -9.97
CA VAL A 171 11.09 2.89 -8.81
C VAL A 171 10.90 2.11 -7.51
N PHE A 172 9.78 1.42 -7.39
CA PHE A 172 9.49 0.59 -6.22
C PHE A 172 9.90 -0.85 -6.46
N ASP A 173 10.50 -1.45 -5.45
CA ASP A 173 10.89 -2.87 -5.45
C ASP A 173 9.74 -3.75 -4.98
N ILE A 174 8.94 -3.25 -4.05
CA ILE A 174 7.84 -4.00 -3.42
C ILE A 174 6.56 -3.19 -3.52
N TYR A 175 5.52 -3.80 -4.08
CA TYR A 175 4.16 -3.29 -3.99
C TYR A 175 3.39 -4.06 -2.92
N MET A 176 2.71 -3.31 -2.03
CA MET A 176 1.88 -3.85 -0.97
C MET A 176 0.48 -3.22 -1.00
N PRO A 177 -0.34 -3.54 -2.02
CA PRO A 177 -1.70 -3.04 -2.11
C PRO A 177 -2.64 -3.79 -1.18
N ASP A 178 -3.64 -3.06 -0.63
CA ASP A 178 -4.84 -3.71 -0.11
C ASP A 178 -5.77 -4.11 -1.26
N MET A 179 -6.42 -5.27 -1.15
CA MET A 179 -7.61 -5.62 -1.91
C MET A 179 -8.79 -5.69 -0.93
N LYS A 180 -9.57 -4.57 -0.86
CA LYS A 180 -10.53 -4.37 0.23
C LYS A 180 -11.89 -4.98 -0.02
N TYR A 181 -12.37 -4.95 -1.28
CA TYR A 181 -13.73 -5.34 -1.64
C TYR A 181 -13.79 -6.00 -3.01
N ALA A 182 -14.65 -7.01 -3.13
CA ALA A 182 -15.05 -7.57 -4.42
C ALA A 182 -16.29 -6.88 -5.02
N ASP A 183 -17.12 -6.24 -4.18
CA ASP A 183 -18.38 -5.63 -4.57
C ASP A 183 -18.31 -4.10 -4.62
N ALA A 184 -18.82 -3.50 -5.70
CA ALA A 184 -18.81 -2.06 -5.95
C ALA A 184 -19.78 -1.28 -5.02
N ALA A 185 -20.94 -1.86 -4.69
CA ALA A 185 -21.89 -1.21 -3.80
C ALA A 185 -21.35 -1.15 -2.37
N ILE A 186 -20.73 -2.23 -1.91
CA ILE A 186 -20.03 -2.27 -0.60
C ILE A 186 -18.86 -1.28 -0.59
N ALA A 187 -18.06 -1.21 -1.65
CA ALA A 187 -16.96 -0.27 -1.76
C ALA A 187 -17.44 1.19 -1.70
N LYS A 188 -18.54 1.50 -2.38
CA LYS A 188 -19.19 2.82 -2.34
C LYS A 188 -19.66 3.16 -0.92
N GLU A 189 -20.35 2.23 -0.29
CA GLU A 189 -20.87 2.41 1.05
C GLU A 189 -19.76 2.60 2.09
N LEU A 190 -18.75 1.71 2.06
CA LEU A 190 -17.74 1.65 3.11
C LEU A 190 -16.52 2.56 2.89
N SER A 191 -16.23 2.95 1.64
CA SER A 191 -15.04 3.78 1.31
C SER A 191 -15.34 4.98 0.41
N GLY A 192 -16.59 5.16 -0.03
CA GLY A 192 -17.01 6.26 -0.90
C GLY A 192 -16.50 6.14 -2.34
N ILE A 193 -16.31 4.91 -2.85
CA ILE A 193 -15.78 4.62 -4.19
C ILE A 193 -16.61 3.50 -4.82
N ASP A 194 -17.29 3.80 -5.92
CA ASP A 194 -18.16 2.83 -6.61
C ASP A 194 -17.46 1.97 -7.68
N ASN A 195 -16.27 2.36 -8.12
CA ASN A 195 -15.48 1.61 -9.10
C ASN A 195 -14.24 0.93 -8.48
N TYR A 196 -14.18 0.82 -7.14
CA TYR A 196 -13.01 0.28 -6.44
C TYR A 196 -12.58 -1.11 -6.96
N PRO A 197 -13.45 -2.13 -7.10
CA PRO A 197 -13.01 -3.46 -7.52
C PRO A 197 -12.32 -3.46 -8.88
N ALA A 198 -12.89 -2.80 -9.87
CA ALA A 198 -12.32 -2.75 -11.22
C ALA A 198 -10.97 -2.03 -11.25
N VAL A 199 -10.87 -0.87 -10.57
CA VAL A 199 -9.63 -0.10 -10.48
C VAL A 199 -8.56 -0.86 -9.70
N ASN A 200 -8.93 -1.48 -8.58
CA ASN A 200 -8.03 -2.26 -7.75
C ASN A 200 -7.44 -3.47 -8.49
N GLN A 201 -8.29 -4.22 -9.18
CA GLN A 201 -7.86 -5.37 -9.99
C GLN A 201 -6.88 -4.96 -11.10
N ALA A 202 -7.16 -3.87 -11.80
CA ALA A 202 -6.25 -3.35 -12.84
C ALA A 202 -4.92 -2.89 -12.23
N ALA A 203 -4.96 -2.19 -11.09
CA ALA A 203 -3.77 -1.72 -10.38
C ALA A 203 -2.89 -2.88 -9.88
N VAL A 204 -3.48 -3.92 -9.28
CA VAL A 204 -2.75 -5.08 -8.77
C VAL A 204 -2.09 -5.87 -9.91
N LYS A 205 -2.77 -6.05 -11.05
CA LYS A 205 -2.17 -6.64 -12.25
C LYS A 205 -0.95 -5.84 -12.74
N GLU A 206 -1.06 -4.52 -12.80
CA GLU A 206 0.06 -3.66 -13.21
C GLU A 206 1.21 -3.71 -12.21
N MET A 207 0.92 -3.69 -10.90
CA MET A 207 1.94 -3.84 -9.87
C MET A 207 2.67 -5.18 -10.00
N HIS A 208 1.95 -6.29 -10.20
CA HIS A 208 2.56 -7.61 -10.43
C HIS A 208 3.39 -7.65 -11.73
N ARG A 209 2.91 -7.04 -12.81
CA ARG A 209 3.68 -6.91 -14.06
C ARG A 209 5.05 -6.26 -13.84
N GLN A 210 5.12 -5.25 -12.97
CA GLN A 210 6.34 -4.50 -12.69
C GLN A 210 7.34 -5.27 -11.84
N VAL A 211 6.88 -5.99 -10.82
CA VAL A 211 7.78 -6.57 -9.81
C VAL A 211 7.72 -8.09 -9.71
N GLY A 212 6.69 -8.73 -10.26
CA GLY A 212 6.48 -10.18 -10.17
C GLY A 212 6.09 -10.67 -8.77
N ASP A 213 6.25 -11.97 -8.53
CA ASP A 213 6.00 -12.60 -7.24
C ASP A 213 7.04 -12.18 -6.20
N LEU A 214 6.66 -12.20 -4.91
CA LEU A 214 7.53 -11.77 -3.83
C LEU A 214 8.78 -12.65 -3.71
N LEU A 215 9.95 -12.02 -3.77
CA LEU A 215 11.26 -12.62 -3.60
C LEU A 215 11.84 -12.24 -2.23
N LEU A 216 12.30 -13.26 -1.49
CA LEU A 216 12.91 -13.10 -0.18
C LEU A 216 14.40 -13.42 -0.27
N ASP A 217 15.22 -12.77 0.56
CA ASP A 217 16.60 -13.16 0.77
C ASP A 217 16.72 -14.43 1.63
N GLU A 218 17.95 -14.90 1.88
CA GLU A 218 18.25 -16.09 2.68
C GLU A 218 17.77 -15.96 4.13
N ARG A 219 17.52 -14.75 4.62
CA ARG A 219 17.01 -14.45 5.97
C ARG A 219 15.49 -14.28 6.00
N GLY A 220 14.81 -14.46 4.86
CA GLY A 220 13.37 -14.30 4.75
C GLY A 220 12.92 -12.84 4.64
N VAL A 221 13.82 -11.89 4.35
CA VAL A 221 13.49 -10.48 4.17
C VAL A 221 13.17 -10.21 2.70
N ALA A 222 12.08 -9.49 2.44
CA ALA A 222 11.61 -9.17 1.10
C ALA A 222 12.57 -8.19 0.41
N GLN A 223 12.91 -8.53 -0.84
CA GLN A 223 13.76 -7.72 -1.71
C GLN A 223 12.96 -7.10 -2.85
N ARG A 224 12.03 -7.83 -3.45
CA ARG A 224 11.23 -7.40 -4.60
C ARG A 224 9.95 -8.21 -4.69
N GLY A 225 8.89 -7.63 -5.26
CA GLY A 225 7.69 -8.37 -5.66
C GLY A 225 6.41 -7.84 -5.07
N LEU A 226 5.31 -8.55 -5.39
CA LEU A 226 3.96 -8.22 -4.93
C LEU A 226 3.65 -8.96 -3.63
N LEU A 227 3.18 -8.20 -2.63
CA LEU A 227 2.59 -8.68 -1.38
C LEU A 227 1.19 -8.08 -1.26
N VAL A 228 0.15 -8.90 -1.32
CA VAL A 228 -1.24 -8.42 -1.24
C VAL A 228 -1.76 -8.54 0.18
N ARG A 229 -2.49 -7.51 0.63
CA ARG A 229 -3.19 -7.52 1.91
C ARG A 229 -4.70 -7.56 1.70
N HIS A 230 -5.38 -8.38 2.48
CA HIS A 230 -6.82 -8.46 2.48
C HIS A 230 -7.36 -8.47 3.91
N LEU A 231 -8.05 -7.39 4.31
CA LEU A 231 -8.69 -7.30 5.61
C LEU A 231 -10.06 -8.00 5.56
N VAL A 232 -10.20 -9.08 6.30
CA VAL A 232 -11.49 -9.75 6.44
C VAL A 232 -12.44 -8.87 7.25
N LEU A 233 -13.64 -8.65 6.73
CA LEU A 233 -14.68 -7.86 7.38
C LEU A 233 -15.80 -8.72 7.90
N PRO A 234 -16.43 -8.36 9.04
CA PRO A 234 -17.61 -9.06 9.56
C PRO A 234 -18.72 -9.15 8.52
N GLY A 235 -19.49 -10.25 8.56
CA GLY A 235 -20.59 -10.49 7.64
C GLY A 235 -20.18 -10.78 6.20
N GLY A 236 -18.89 -11.06 5.95
CA GLY A 236 -18.38 -11.35 4.60
C GLY A 236 -18.34 -10.14 3.66
N LEU A 237 -18.46 -8.91 4.20
CA LEU A 237 -18.57 -7.67 3.41
C LEU A 237 -17.35 -7.40 2.48
N ALA A 238 -16.20 -7.99 2.78
CA ALA A 238 -15.01 -7.84 1.93
C ALA A 238 -15.08 -8.66 0.64
N GLY A 239 -15.92 -9.73 0.57
CA GLY A 239 -15.98 -10.62 -0.59
C GLY A 239 -14.68 -11.41 -0.77
N SER A 240 -14.16 -11.99 0.32
CA SER A 240 -12.83 -12.63 0.35
C SER A 240 -12.65 -13.70 -0.71
N ALA A 241 -13.65 -14.57 -0.92
CA ALA A 241 -13.57 -15.67 -1.89
C ALA A 241 -13.42 -15.16 -3.34
N GLU A 242 -14.11 -14.08 -3.69
CA GLU A 242 -14.04 -13.44 -5.01
C GLU A 242 -12.67 -12.78 -5.22
N VAL A 243 -12.15 -12.08 -4.21
CA VAL A 243 -10.81 -11.47 -4.22
C VAL A 243 -9.73 -12.54 -4.44
N PHE A 244 -9.81 -13.66 -3.72
CA PHE A 244 -8.80 -14.71 -3.82
C PHE A 244 -8.88 -15.47 -5.15
N ARG A 245 -10.08 -15.73 -5.68
CA ARG A 245 -10.23 -16.27 -7.03
C ARG A 245 -9.59 -15.38 -8.09
N PHE A 246 -9.81 -14.07 -8.00
CA PHE A 246 -9.17 -13.12 -8.90
C PHE A 246 -7.63 -13.17 -8.79
N LEU A 247 -7.08 -13.15 -7.58
CA LEU A 247 -5.63 -13.22 -7.37
C LEU A 247 -5.02 -14.48 -7.98
N ALA A 248 -5.60 -15.65 -7.70
CA ALA A 248 -5.10 -16.92 -8.20
C ALA A 248 -5.19 -17.04 -9.73
N ALA A 249 -6.31 -16.59 -10.33
CA ALA A 249 -6.57 -16.78 -11.75
C ALA A 249 -5.96 -15.69 -12.64
N GLU A 250 -5.91 -14.45 -12.17
CA GLU A 250 -5.63 -13.29 -13.00
C GLU A 250 -4.32 -12.55 -12.65
N VAL A 251 -3.70 -12.90 -11.52
CA VAL A 251 -2.43 -12.28 -11.07
C VAL A 251 -1.35 -13.36 -10.99
N SER A 252 -1.36 -14.17 -9.94
CA SER A 252 -0.43 -15.30 -9.77
C SER A 252 -0.92 -16.24 -8.67
N PRO A 253 -0.89 -17.57 -8.86
CA PRO A 253 -1.13 -18.54 -7.79
C PRO A 253 -0.03 -18.50 -6.71
N HIS A 254 1.10 -17.84 -6.99
CA HIS A 254 2.23 -17.66 -6.07
C HIS A 254 2.21 -16.29 -5.37
N THR A 255 1.12 -15.52 -5.48
CA THR A 255 0.98 -14.25 -4.76
C THR A 255 1.17 -14.45 -3.27
N TYR A 256 2.08 -13.66 -2.65
CA TYR A 256 2.19 -13.60 -1.19
C TYR A 256 1.00 -12.83 -0.64
N LEU A 257 0.22 -13.47 0.23
CA LEU A 257 -1.06 -12.95 0.71
C LEU A 257 -1.08 -12.86 2.24
N ASN A 258 -1.36 -11.67 2.75
CA ASN A 258 -1.74 -11.48 4.15
C ASN A 258 -3.27 -11.39 4.27
N VAL A 259 -3.90 -12.45 4.77
CA VAL A 259 -5.33 -12.49 5.15
C VAL A 259 -5.44 -11.95 6.57
N MET A 260 -5.80 -10.68 6.73
CA MET A 260 -5.74 -9.97 8.01
C MET A 260 -6.99 -10.21 8.87
N ASP A 261 -6.80 -10.62 10.12
CA ASP A 261 -7.85 -10.85 11.14
C ASP A 261 -8.02 -9.68 12.13
N GLN A 262 -7.16 -8.66 12.02
CA GLN A 262 -7.07 -7.56 12.98
C GLN A 262 -8.23 -6.56 12.92
N TYR A 263 -9.32 -6.87 12.19
CA TYR A 263 -10.47 -5.99 12.15
C TYR A 263 -11.03 -5.73 13.57
N ARG A 264 -11.24 -4.46 13.86
CA ARG A 264 -12.00 -3.98 15.02
C ARG A 264 -12.83 -2.77 14.62
N PRO A 265 -13.99 -2.53 15.26
CA PRO A 265 -14.74 -1.29 15.04
C PRO A 265 -13.86 -0.08 15.32
N CYS A 266 -13.81 0.84 14.37
CA CYS A 266 -13.09 2.10 14.47
C CYS A 266 -13.86 3.20 13.74
N HIS A 267 -13.59 4.45 14.06
CA HIS A 267 -14.15 5.61 13.41
C HIS A 267 -15.68 5.54 13.32
N ARG A 268 -16.28 5.46 12.13
CA ARG A 268 -17.75 5.40 11.91
C ARG A 268 -18.31 3.98 11.83
N ALA A 269 -17.47 2.96 11.97
CA ALA A 269 -17.91 1.56 11.90
C ALA A 269 -18.91 1.17 12.99
N TYR A 270 -18.83 1.82 14.17
CA TYR A 270 -19.77 1.58 15.29
C TYR A 270 -21.25 1.84 14.93
N ALA A 271 -21.51 2.71 13.95
CA ALA A 271 -22.86 3.03 13.50
C ALA A 271 -23.35 2.15 12.34
N ARG A 272 -22.60 1.12 11.94
CA ARG A 272 -22.86 0.32 10.74
C ARG A 272 -22.75 -1.19 11.01
N PRO A 273 -23.80 -1.86 11.47
CA PRO A 273 -23.80 -3.33 11.55
C PRO A 273 -23.53 -3.98 10.17
N PRO A 274 -22.78 -5.10 10.09
CA PRO A 274 -22.14 -5.81 11.20
C PRO A 274 -20.74 -5.29 11.57
N LEU A 275 -20.33 -4.10 11.08
CA LEU A 275 -19.01 -3.52 11.36
C LEU A 275 -18.85 -3.01 12.80
N ASP A 276 -19.92 -2.98 13.59
CA ASP A 276 -19.95 -2.58 15.00
C ASP A 276 -19.41 -3.65 15.96
N ARG A 277 -19.04 -4.84 15.44
CA ARG A 277 -18.45 -5.95 16.20
C ARG A 277 -17.11 -6.40 15.64
N ARG A 278 -16.34 -7.11 16.42
CA ARG A 278 -15.11 -7.78 15.96
C ARG A 278 -15.43 -8.92 15.00
N LEU A 279 -14.45 -9.29 14.22
CA LEU A 279 -14.46 -10.51 13.40
C LEU A 279 -14.59 -11.75 14.29
N THR A 280 -15.41 -12.71 13.89
CA THR A 280 -15.46 -14.02 14.56
C THR A 280 -14.37 -14.94 14.04
N ARG A 281 -14.00 -15.94 14.84
CA ARG A 281 -13.03 -16.95 14.43
C ARG A 281 -13.48 -17.69 13.16
N ASP A 282 -14.77 -18.02 13.06
CA ASP A 282 -15.33 -18.76 11.91
C ASP A 282 -15.32 -17.92 10.64
N GLU A 283 -15.58 -16.60 10.73
CA GLU A 283 -15.48 -15.71 9.57
C GLU A 283 -14.05 -15.63 9.04
N TYR A 284 -13.08 -15.50 9.93
CA TYR A 284 -11.67 -15.52 9.56
C TYR A 284 -11.23 -16.85 8.96
N GLN A 285 -11.61 -17.95 9.59
CA GLN A 285 -11.27 -19.29 9.16
C GLN A 285 -11.82 -19.59 7.75
N ARG A 286 -13.09 -19.24 7.47
CA ARG A 286 -13.68 -19.36 6.13
C ARG A 286 -12.89 -18.54 5.08
N ALA A 287 -12.38 -17.36 5.43
CA ALA A 287 -11.56 -16.58 4.51
C ALA A 287 -10.23 -17.27 4.20
N VAL A 288 -9.53 -17.80 5.21
CA VAL A 288 -8.29 -18.57 5.01
C VAL A 288 -8.53 -19.82 4.16
N GLU A 289 -9.60 -20.58 4.45
CA GLU A 289 -9.99 -21.76 3.67
C GLU A 289 -10.30 -21.42 2.21
N ALA A 290 -10.95 -20.29 1.96
CA ALA A 290 -11.22 -19.81 0.59
C ALA A 290 -9.94 -19.49 -0.17
N ALA A 291 -8.91 -18.91 0.48
CA ALA A 291 -7.62 -18.66 -0.14
C ALA A 291 -6.91 -19.98 -0.52
N LEU A 292 -6.89 -20.94 0.41
CA LEU A 292 -6.27 -22.26 0.17
C LEU A 292 -6.99 -23.05 -0.92
N ALA A 293 -8.32 -22.99 -0.97
CA ALA A 293 -9.13 -23.70 -1.94
C ALA A 293 -8.86 -23.28 -3.39
N VAL A 294 -8.40 -22.05 -3.62
CA VAL A 294 -8.01 -21.55 -4.95
C VAL A 294 -6.49 -21.67 -5.21
N GLY A 295 -5.73 -22.33 -4.33
CA GLY A 295 -4.31 -22.59 -4.51
C GLY A 295 -3.37 -21.50 -3.99
N LEU A 296 -3.85 -20.44 -3.34
CA LEU A 296 -3.01 -19.41 -2.70
C LEU A 296 -2.43 -19.97 -1.38
N ASN A 297 -1.21 -20.45 -1.42
CA ASN A 297 -0.55 -21.13 -0.29
C ASN A 297 0.64 -20.35 0.31
N ARG A 298 1.01 -19.20 -0.27
CA ARG A 298 2.05 -18.32 0.27
C ARG A 298 1.42 -17.29 1.23
N LEU A 299 0.87 -17.80 2.34
CA LEU A 299 0.26 -16.97 3.37
C LEU A 299 1.31 -16.43 4.33
N ASP A 300 1.06 -15.24 4.92
CA ASP A 300 1.93 -14.66 5.97
C ASP A 300 2.06 -15.60 7.17
N ASP A 301 3.17 -15.55 7.88
CA ASP A 301 3.51 -16.49 8.97
C ASP A 301 2.48 -16.48 10.12
N ARG A 302 1.77 -15.39 10.32
CA ARG A 302 0.69 -15.32 11.32
C ARG A 302 -0.44 -16.28 10.99
N GLN A 303 -0.78 -16.46 9.70
CA GLN A 303 -1.79 -17.40 9.24
C GLN A 303 -1.30 -18.85 9.26
N ARG A 304 -0.02 -19.07 8.97
CA ARG A 304 0.59 -20.42 9.02
C ARG A 304 0.49 -21.04 10.41
N ARG A 305 0.65 -20.24 11.46
CA ARG A 305 0.50 -20.72 12.87
C ARG A 305 -0.92 -21.20 13.18
N VAL A 306 -1.95 -20.56 12.64
CA VAL A 306 -3.35 -20.98 12.80
C VAL A 306 -3.61 -22.34 12.14
N MET A 307 -2.93 -22.63 11.02
CA MET A 307 -3.04 -23.92 10.32
C MET A 307 -2.36 -25.06 11.10
N VAL A 308 -1.18 -24.83 11.68
CA VAL A 308 -0.42 -25.86 12.43
C VAL A 308 -1.17 -26.32 13.69
N LEU A 309 -1.91 -25.43 14.36
CA LEU A 309 -2.70 -25.79 15.56
C LEU A 309 -3.93 -26.67 15.27
N ARG A 310 -4.24 -26.98 14.00
CA ARG A 310 -5.33 -27.90 13.62
C ARG A 310 -4.90 -29.37 13.48
N TRP A 311 -3.60 -29.65 13.47
CA TRP A 311 -3.09 -31.02 13.31
C TRP A 311 -2.64 -31.64 14.63
N PHE A 312 -2.88 -30.98 15.74
CA PHE A 312 -2.73 -31.46 17.10
C PHE A 312 -4.02 -31.16 17.91
#